data_43aa5bfd3b61b9d94ea9951971d2241d
#
_entry.id   43aa5bfd3b61b9d94ea9951971d2241d
#
_cell.length_a   1.000
_cell.length_b   1.000
_cell.length_c   1.000
_cell.angle_alpha   90.00
_cell.angle_beta   90.00
_cell.angle_gamma   90.00
#
_symmetry.space_group_name_H-M   'P 1'
#
loop_
_entity.id
_entity.type
_entity.pdbx_description
1 polymer ?
#
loop_
_entity_poly.entity_id
_entity_poly.type
_entity_poly.pdbx_seq_one_letter_code
_entity_poly.pdbx_strand_id
1 'polypeptide(L)'
;MAQLSDRLNRLAPSATLAMSQKSSEMKAQGIDVINMSVGEPDFNTPDNIKQAAKKAIDENYSRYSPVPGYPDLRKAIVAKLKNENGLEYTINEVIVGTGGKQCVCNAVLALVNPGDEVIIPAPYWVSYPQMVKLAGGTPVIVNAGFDQDFKMTAEQLENAITEKTKMLILCSPSNPTGSVYSKEELAALAEVLKKHPEVFVLADEIYEHINYIGKHHSIAQEPGMKEQVIIANGVSKAYAMTGWRIGFLAGPEWIIKGCNKLQGQYTSGTCSVSQKAAEAAYTLDQSAVEEMRVAFERRRNLIVKLAKEVPGLEVNMPQGAFYLFPKCNSYFGKSNGEKAINNSTDFAMYLLEEAHVATVGGDAFGDPDCFRMSYATSDENIVEAIKRIKEALGKLK
;
A
#
# COMPACT_ATOMS: atom_id res chain seq x y z
N MET A 1 -15.42 34.64 -7.20
CA MET A 1 -15.76 33.47 -6.34
C MET A 1 -14.48 32.98 -5.69
N ALA A 2 -14.52 32.59 -4.42
CA ALA A 2 -13.37 31.98 -3.78
C ALA A 2 -13.08 30.62 -4.43
N GLN A 3 -11.84 30.35 -4.83
CA GLN A 3 -11.42 29.12 -5.49
C GLN A 3 -10.27 28.50 -4.71
N LEU A 4 -10.25 27.16 -4.65
CA LEU A 4 -9.09 26.42 -4.15
C LEU A 4 -7.92 26.55 -5.15
N SER A 5 -6.71 26.26 -4.68
CA SER A 5 -5.54 26.25 -5.56
C SER A 5 -5.68 25.19 -6.66
N ASP A 6 -5.10 25.44 -7.85
CA ASP A 6 -5.16 24.51 -8.98
C ASP A 6 -4.59 23.13 -8.65
N ARG A 7 -3.62 23.06 -7.74
CA ARG A 7 -3.08 21.78 -7.27
C ARG A 7 -4.11 20.94 -6.52
N LEU A 8 -5.04 21.55 -5.77
CA LEU A 8 -6.11 20.84 -5.09
C LEU A 8 -7.24 20.45 -6.04
N ASN A 9 -7.54 21.30 -7.03
CA ASN A 9 -8.56 21.03 -8.04
C ASN A 9 -8.21 19.83 -8.94
N ARG A 10 -6.91 19.46 -9.03
CA ARG A 10 -6.43 18.27 -9.77
C ARG A 10 -6.58 16.96 -9.01
N LEU A 11 -6.82 17.00 -7.70
CA LEU A 11 -6.87 15.81 -6.86
C LEU A 11 -8.29 15.22 -6.78
N ALA A 12 -8.39 13.90 -6.89
CA ALA A 12 -9.63 13.17 -6.62
C ALA A 12 -9.71 12.75 -5.14
N PRO A 13 -10.91 12.70 -4.55
CA PRO A 13 -11.13 12.11 -3.23
C PRO A 13 -10.72 10.63 -3.19
N SER A 14 -10.35 10.14 -2.00
CA SER A 14 -10.00 8.72 -1.81
C SER A 14 -11.25 7.83 -1.81
N ALA A 15 -11.40 6.98 -2.82
CA ALA A 15 -12.51 6.02 -2.92
C ALA A 15 -12.56 5.06 -1.71
N THR A 16 -11.39 4.64 -1.18
CA THR A 16 -11.31 3.78 0.00
C THR A 16 -11.88 4.45 1.24
N LEU A 17 -11.55 5.74 1.46
CA LEU A 17 -12.09 6.50 2.60
C LEU A 17 -13.58 6.76 2.44
N ALA A 18 -14.05 7.08 1.25
CA ALA A 18 -15.46 7.29 0.97
C ALA A 18 -16.31 6.03 1.25
N MET A 19 -15.83 4.84 0.83
CA MET A 19 -16.49 3.57 1.11
C MET A 19 -16.50 3.25 2.61
N SER A 20 -15.37 3.47 3.30
CA SER A 20 -15.28 3.28 4.75
C SER A 20 -16.24 4.19 5.52
N GLN A 21 -16.38 5.45 5.09
CA GLN A 21 -17.32 6.40 5.68
C GLN A 21 -18.77 5.92 5.49
N LYS A 22 -19.17 5.54 4.28
CA LYS A 22 -20.51 4.99 4.01
C LYS A 22 -20.81 3.75 4.86
N SER A 23 -19.85 2.83 4.97
CA SER A 23 -19.96 1.65 5.86
C SER A 23 -20.20 2.06 7.31
N SER A 24 -19.49 3.09 7.80
CA SER A 24 -19.64 3.60 9.17
C SER A 24 -21.00 4.26 9.39
N GLU A 25 -21.48 5.01 8.41
CA GLU A 25 -22.83 5.64 8.44
C GLU A 25 -23.95 4.60 8.50
N MET A 26 -23.84 3.51 7.71
CA MET A 26 -24.80 2.41 7.76
C MET A 26 -24.77 1.68 9.11
N LYS A 27 -23.57 1.43 9.68
CA LYS A 27 -23.42 0.85 11.02
C LYS A 27 -24.07 1.74 12.10
N ALA A 28 -23.93 3.05 12.00
CA ALA A 28 -24.56 4.00 12.92
C ALA A 28 -26.10 3.96 12.86
N GLN A 29 -26.67 3.52 11.73
CA GLN A 29 -28.10 3.27 11.54
C GLN A 29 -28.55 1.87 12.03
N GLY A 30 -27.65 1.09 12.61
CA GLY A 30 -27.94 -0.25 13.11
C GLY A 30 -27.84 -1.37 12.07
N ILE A 31 -27.33 -1.10 10.87
CA ILE A 31 -27.15 -2.10 9.80
C ILE A 31 -25.86 -2.87 10.08
N ASP A 32 -25.92 -4.21 10.07
CA ASP A 32 -24.79 -5.07 10.25
C ASP A 32 -23.94 -5.15 8.97
N VAL A 33 -22.98 -4.23 8.82
CA VAL A 33 -22.07 -4.17 7.67
C VAL A 33 -20.72 -4.80 8.01
N ILE A 34 -20.29 -5.78 7.19
CA ILE A 34 -18.95 -6.33 7.23
C ILE A 34 -18.03 -5.45 6.37
N ASN A 35 -17.05 -4.80 6.99
CA ASN A 35 -16.17 -3.87 6.27
C ASN A 35 -14.89 -4.55 5.79
N MET A 36 -14.82 -4.83 4.49
CA MET A 36 -13.64 -5.36 3.78
C MET A 36 -13.00 -4.29 2.86
N SER A 37 -13.34 -3.01 3.03
CA SER A 37 -12.78 -1.92 2.21
C SER A 37 -11.49 -1.34 2.78
N VAL A 38 -11.22 -1.53 4.07
CA VAL A 38 -10.09 -0.89 4.78
C VAL A 38 -8.84 -1.73 4.70
N GLY A 39 -7.72 -1.09 4.42
CA GLY A 39 -6.39 -1.71 4.39
C GLY A 39 -5.68 -1.60 5.74
N GLU A 40 -6.21 -2.22 6.78
CA GLU A 40 -5.70 -2.16 8.15
C GLU A 40 -5.71 -3.55 8.80
N PRO A 41 -4.61 -3.98 9.45
CA PRO A 41 -4.62 -5.20 10.25
C PRO A 41 -5.66 -5.12 11.37
N ASP A 42 -6.38 -6.22 11.60
CA ASP A 42 -7.37 -6.34 12.68
C ASP A 42 -6.74 -6.76 14.03
N PHE A 43 -5.44 -6.92 14.04
CA PHE A 43 -4.67 -7.24 15.24
C PHE A 43 -4.36 -5.99 16.07
N ASN A 44 -4.17 -6.19 17.35
CA ASN A 44 -3.61 -5.15 18.23
C ASN A 44 -2.10 -5.04 18.02
N THR A 45 -1.56 -3.83 18.20
CA THR A 45 -0.11 -3.63 18.31
C THR A 45 0.46 -4.54 19.41
N PRO A 46 1.55 -5.29 19.18
CA PRO A 46 2.17 -6.18 20.16
C PRO A 46 2.47 -5.49 21.49
N ASP A 47 2.34 -6.24 22.59
CA ASP A 47 2.43 -5.69 23.95
C ASP A 47 3.81 -5.10 24.27
N ASN A 48 4.89 -5.75 23.82
CA ASN A 48 6.26 -5.25 23.98
C ASN A 48 6.43 -3.85 23.36
N ILE A 49 5.83 -3.59 22.22
CA ILE A 49 5.85 -2.28 21.53
C ILE A 49 5.02 -1.26 22.34
N LYS A 50 3.82 -1.64 22.81
CA LYS A 50 2.99 -0.78 23.66
C LYS A 50 3.69 -0.41 24.97
N GLN A 51 4.43 -1.34 25.59
CA GLN A 51 5.21 -1.04 26.80
C GLN A 51 6.34 -0.06 26.54
N ALA A 52 7.04 -0.16 25.38
CA ALA A 52 8.05 0.81 24.99
C ALA A 52 7.46 2.22 24.84
N ALA A 53 6.25 2.34 24.26
CA ALA A 53 5.55 3.61 24.16
C ALA A 53 5.17 4.21 25.53
N LYS A 54 4.63 3.39 26.45
CA LYS A 54 4.30 3.82 27.81
C LYS A 54 5.55 4.33 28.54
N LYS A 55 6.65 3.58 28.45
CA LYS A 55 7.94 3.98 28.99
C LYS A 55 8.40 5.33 28.40
N ALA A 56 8.26 5.53 27.10
CA ALA A 56 8.63 6.80 26.47
C ALA A 56 7.77 7.98 26.97
N ILE A 57 6.48 7.75 27.32
CA ILE A 57 5.62 8.77 27.95
C ILE A 57 6.18 9.10 29.35
N ASP A 58 6.47 8.08 30.17
CA ASP A 58 6.97 8.26 31.54
C ASP A 58 8.36 8.92 31.56
N GLU A 59 9.19 8.67 30.52
CA GLU A 59 10.50 9.30 30.32
C GLU A 59 10.43 10.69 29.67
N ASN A 60 9.23 11.24 29.47
CA ASN A 60 9.00 12.58 28.93
C ASN A 60 9.53 12.80 27.50
N TYR A 61 9.35 11.84 26.59
CA TYR A 61 9.57 12.04 25.16
C TYR A 61 8.47 12.93 24.55
N SER A 62 8.39 14.16 25.02
CA SER A 62 7.32 15.13 24.69
C SER A 62 7.82 16.38 23.96
N ARG A 63 9.12 16.44 23.64
CA ARG A 63 9.75 17.58 22.96
C ARG A 63 9.94 17.29 21.46
N TYR A 64 10.22 18.33 20.69
CA TYR A 64 10.56 18.17 19.27
C TYR A 64 11.71 17.18 19.07
N SER A 65 11.47 16.21 18.21
CA SER A 65 12.52 15.30 17.73
C SER A 65 13.28 15.91 16.54
N PRO A 66 14.49 15.42 16.23
CA PRO A 66 15.14 15.75 14.97
C PRO A 66 14.23 15.44 13.79
N VAL A 67 14.24 16.29 12.77
CA VAL A 67 13.38 16.14 11.56
C VAL A 67 13.51 14.75 10.92
N PRO A 68 14.74 14.20 10.72
CA PRO A 68 14.87 12.87 10.10
C PRO A 68 14.59 11.71 11.07
N GLY A 69 14.15 11.98 12.28
CA GLY A 69 13.91 10.99 13.33
C GLY A 69 15.10 10.80 14.29
N TYR A 70 14.83 10.16 15.43
CA TYR A 70 15.85 9.87 16.43
C TYR A 70 16.97 8.98 15.84
N PRO A 71 18.23 9.26 16.20
CA PRO A 71 19.36 8.46 15.72
C PRO A 71 19.21 6.97 16.01
N ASP A 72 18.66 6.60 17.18
CA ASP A 72 18.54 5.20 17.58
C ASP A 72 17.49 4.45 16.74
N LEU A 73 16.37 5.08 16.42
CA LEU A 73 15.39 4.51 15.48
C LEU A 73 16.01 4.36 14.09
N ARG A 74 16.75 5.35 13.59
CA ARG A 74 17.43 5.25 12.28
C ARG A 74 18.50 4.16 12.26
N LYS A 75 19.25 3.95 13.35
CA LYS A 75 20.18 2.82 13.51
C LYS A 75 19.44 1.48 13.49
N ALA A 76 18.30 1.39 14.18
CA ALA A 76 17.45 0.18 14.17
C ALA A 76 16.96 -0.15 12.75
N ILE A 77 16.52 0.85 11.98
CA ILE A 77 16.11 0.70 10.58
C ILE A 77 17.28 0.23 9.70
N VAL A 78 18.47 0.84 9.85
CA VAL A 78 19.70 0.41 9.14
C VAL A 78 20.05 -1.02 9.47
N ALA A 79 19.99 -1.41 10.75
CA ALA A 79 20.24 -2.78 11.18
C ALA A 79 19.23 -3.77 10.59
N LYS A 80 17.94 -3.41 10.57
CA LYS A 80 16.86 -4.18 9.92
C LYS A 80 17.15 -4.39 8.44
N LEU A 81 17.46 -3.32 7.69
CA LEU A 81 17.76 -3.40 6.25
C LEU A 81 18.97 -4.30 5.97
N LYS A 82 20.00 -4.23 6.82
CA LYS A 82 21.17 -5.10 6.70
C LYS A 82 20.85 -6.56 7.00
N ASN A 83 20.19 -6.84 8.11
CA ASN A 83 19.97 -8.21 8.60
C ASN A 83 18.89 -8.95 7.81
N GLU A 84 17.80 -8.26 7.47
CA GLU A 84 16.66 -8.86 6.80
C GLU A 84 16.77 -8.77 5.27
N ASN A 85 17.22 -7.64 4.73
CA ASN A 85 17.25 -7.39 3.28
C ASN A 85 18.66 -7.50 2.68
N GLY A 86 19.72 -7.60 3.49
CA GLY A 86 21.11 -7.62 2.99
C GLY A 86 21.55 -6.30 2.35
N LEU A 87 20.88 -5.19 2.69
CA LEU A 87 21.14 -3.86 2.16
C LEU A 87 21.92 -3.01 3.16
N GLU A 88 23.03 -2.45 2.73
CA GLU A 88 23.87 -1.61 3.56
C GLU A 88 23.59 -0.13 3.33
N TYR A 89 23.05 0.52 4.36
CA TYR A 89 22.80 1.97 4.43
C TYR A 89 23.47 2.58 5.65
N THR A 90 23.71 3.88 5.59
CA THR A 90 24.09 4.71 6.74
C THR A 90 22.87 5.39 7.33
N ILE A 91 22.98 5.93 8.54
CA ILE A 91 21.86 6.70 9.14
C ILE A 91 21.52 7.97 8.34
N ASN A 92 22.45 8.50 7.54
CA ASN A 92 22.20 9.66 6.68
C ASN A 92 21.39 9.33 5.43
N GLU A 93 21.34 8.06 5.07
CA GLU A 93 20.55 7.53 3.97
C GLU A 93 19.13 7.11 4.43
N VAL A 94 18.73 7.43 5.69
CA VAL A 94 17.42 7.08 6.25
C VAL A 94 16.73 8.30 6.84
N ILE A 95 15.44 8.48 6.53
CA ILE A 95 14.57 9.47 7.15
C ILE A 95 13.26 8.82 7.61
N VAL A 96 12.81 9.17 8.81
CA VAL A 96 11.54 8.73 9.40
C VAL A 96 10.46 9.77 9.12
N GLY A 97 9.31 9.33 8.66
CA GLY A 97 8.15 10.16 8.35
C GLY A 97 6.87 9.72 9.08
N THR A 98 5.84 10.54 8.98
CA THR A 98 4.52 10.29 9.58
C THR A 98 3.73 9.25 8.77
N GLY A 99 4.18 8.00 8.87
CA GLY A 99 3.70 6.83 8.13
C GLY A 99 4.24 6.76 6.71
N GLY A 100 4.18 5.57 6.09
CA GLY A 100 4.63 5.33 4.71
C GLY A 100 4.03 6.30 3.69
N LYS A 101 2.77 6.74 3.90
CA LYS A 101 2.12 7.71 3.02
C LYS A 101 2.88 9.03 2.91
N GLN A 102 3.33 9.60 4.03
CA GLN A 102 4.16 10.82 3.99
C GLN A 102 5.51 10.53 3.33
N CYS A 103 6.13 9.37 3.61
CA CYS A 103 7.40 8.98 3.02
C CYS A 103 7.31 8.93 1.49
N VAL A 104 6.32 8.22 0.95
CA VAL A 104 6.05 8.16 -0.50
C VAL A 104 5.82 9.56 -1.08
N CYS A 105 4.97 10.37 -0.42
CA CYS A 105 4.68 11.73 -0.86
C CYS A 105 5.94 12.62 -0.86
N ASN A 106 6.77 12.51 0.18
CA ASN A 106 8.02 13.28 0.29
C ASN A 106 8.99 12.94 -0.86
N ALA A 107 9.15 11.65 -1.21
CA ALA A 107 10.01 11.22 -2.31
C ALA A 107 9.51 11.77 -3.66
N VAL A 108 8.20 11.69 -3.91
CA VAL A 108 7.59 12.24 -5.12
C VAL A 108 7.79 13.75 -5.19
N LEU A 109 7.46 14.50 -4.12
CA LEU A 109 7.60 15.95 -4.08
C LEU A 109 9.05 16.43 -4.13
N ALA A 110 10.01 15.61 -3.70
CA ALA A 110 11.44 15.96 -3.74
C ALA A 110 12.06 15.77 -5.12
N LEU A 111 11.52 14.88 -5.96
CA LEU A 111 12.14 14.50 -7.23
C LEU A 111 11.36 14.92 -8.48
N VAL A 112 10.02 15.01 -8.38
CA VAL A 112 9.15 15.25 -9.53
C VAL A 112 8.83 16.74 -9.70
N ASN A 113 9.11 17.27 -10.87
CA ASN A 113 8.77 18.64 -11.28
C ASN A 113 7.50 18.64 -12.13
N PRO A 114 6.87 19.82 -12.33
CA PRO A 114 5.83 19.98 -13.34
C PRO A 114 6.36 19.59 -14.74
N GLY A 115 5.63 18.66 -15.38
CA GLY A 115 5.99 18.14 -16.71
C GLY A 115 6.77 16.82 -16.70
N ASP A 116 7.32 16.41 -15.56
CA ASP A 116 7.93 15.08 -15.41
C ASP A 116 6.85 13.99 -15.45
N GLU A 117 7.23 12.82 -15.94
CA GLU A 117 6.40 11.63 -16.01
C GLU A 117 6.79 10.64 -14.92
N VAL A 118 5.77 10.02 -14.31
CA VAL A 118 5.96 8.97 -13.30
C VAL A 118 5.21 7.71 -13.74
N ILE A 119 5.95 6.64 -14.00
CA ILE A 119 5.38 5.34 -14.38
C ILE A 119 4.76 4.69 -13.15
N ILE A 120 3.52 4.24 -13.29
CA ILE A 120 2.77 3.55 -12.23
C ILE A 120 2.13 2.30 -12.84
N PRO A 121 2.62 1.09 -12.50
CA PRO A 121 1.94 -0.14 -12.88
C PRO A 121 0.54 -0.19 -12.27
N ALA A 122 -0.47 -0.46 -13.08
CA ALA A 122 -1.84 -0.69 -12.64
C ALA A 122 -2.12 -2.20 -12.63
N PRO A 123 -2.82 -2.71 -11.59
CA PRO A 123 -3.47 -1.99 -10.48
C PRO A 123 -2.49 -1.41 -9.45
N TYR A 124 -2.82 -0.23 -8.93
CA TYR A 124 -1.97 0.53 -8.03
C TYR A 124 -2.72 1.00 -6.77
N TRP A 125 -1.99 1.37 -5.72
CA TRP A 125 -2.60 2.05 -4.58
C TRP A 125 -3.13 3.43 -4.99
N VAL A 126 -4.40 3.68 -4.66
CA VAL A 126 -5.19 4.86 -5.08
C VAL A 126 -4.49 6.22 -4.86
N SER A 127 -3.52 6.30 -3.97
CA SER A 127 -2.83 7.55 -3.64
C SER A 127 -1.66 7.88 -4.57
N TYR A 128 -1.07 6.92 -5.29
CA TYR A 128 0.11 7.20 -6.13
C TYR A 128 -0.17 8.22 -7.22
N PRO A 129 -1.20 8.08 -8.07
CA PRO A 129 -1.47 9.09 -9.10
C PRO A 129 -1.79 10.46 -8.50
N GLN A 130 -2.42 10.50 -7.32
CA GLN A 130 -2.76 11.75 -6.66
C GLN A 130 -1.51 12.48 -6.13
N MET A 131 -0.51 11.75 -5.62
CA MET A 131 0.76 12.33 -5.18
C MET A 131 1.57 12.88 -6.36
N VAL A 132 1.57 12.19 -7.49
CA VAL A 132 2.22 12.66 -8.72
C VAL A 132 1.55 13.95 -9.21
N LYS A 133 0.22 13.98 -9.26
CA LYS A 133 -0.55 15.20 -9.63
C LYS A 133 -0.32 16.33 -8.63
N LEU A 134 -0.15 16.04 -7.33
CA LEU A 134 0.15 17.04 -6.31
C LEU A 134 1.51 17.71 -6.56
N ALA A 135 2.51 16.94 -7.02
CA ALA A 135 3.82 17.45 -7.42
C ALA A 135 3.79 18.23 -8.76
N GLY A 136 2.70 18.10 -9.52
CA GLY A 136 2.58 18.69 -10.87
C GLY A 136 3.06 17.76 -11.98
N GLY A 137 3.48 16.54 -11.65
CA GLY A 137 3.88 15.52 -12.61
C GLY A 137 2.68 14.83 -13.29
N THR A 138 2.98 14.07 -14.32
CA THR A 138 2.01 13.29 -15.10
C THR A 138 2.14 11.80 -14.75
N PRO A 139 1.10 11.16 -14.19
CA PRO A 139 1.13 9.70 -14.00
C PRO A 139 0.99 8.99 -15.35
N VAL A 140 1.96 8.14 -15.69
CA VAL A 140 1.95 7.25 -16.85
C VAL A 140 1.52 5.86 -16.37
N ILE A 141 0.29 5.49 -16.67
CA ILE A 141 -0.28 4.23 -16.18
C ILE A 141 0.06 3.11 -17.16
N VAL A 142 0.70 2.05 -16.65
CA VAL A 142 1.03 0.84 -17.39
C VAL A 142 0.13 -0.30 -16.89
N ASN A 143 -0.80 -0.74 -17.72
CA ASN A 143 -1.73 -1.81 -17.35
C ASN A 143 -1.02 -3.16 -17.30
N ALA A 144 -1.07 -3.78 -16.12
CA ALA A 144 -0.64 -5.13 -15.86
C ALA A 144 -1.89 -5.95 -15.49
N GLY A 145 -2.46 -6.64 -16.46
CA GLY A 145 -3.75 -7.30 -16.32
C GLY A 145 -3.73 -8.57 -15.48
N PHE A 146 -4.91 -9.12 -15.27
CA PHE A 146 -5.14 -10.35 -14.51
C PHE A 146 -4.30 -11.52 -15.03
N ASP A 147 -4.19 -11.66 -16.36
CA ASP A 147 -3.51 -12.79 -17.03
C ASP A 147 -1.98 -12.79 -16.84
N GLN A 148 -1.40 -11.65 -16.43
CA GLN A 148 0.01 -11.52 -16.05
C GLN A 148 0.22 -11.34 -14.54
N ASP A 149 -0.74 -11.81 -13.72
CA ASP A 149 -0.72 -11.71 -12.27
C ASP A 149 -0.52 -10.26 -11.77
N PHE A 150 -1.07 -9.29 -12.52
CA PHE A 150 -1.00 -7.86 -12.22
C PHE A 150 0.43 -7.30 -12.06
N LYS A 151 1.42 -7.92 -12.71
CA LYS A 151 2.83 -7.51 -12.66
C LYS A 151 3.29 -6.94 -13.99
N MET A 152 3.81 -5.73 -13.99
CA MET A 152 4.39 -5.10 -15.18
C MET A 152 5.64 -5.86 -15.62
N THR A 153 5.76 -6.12 -16.91
CA THR A 153 6.95 -6.77 -17.51
C THR A 153 8.06 -5.77 -17.83
N ALA A 154 9.27 -6.27 -18.00
CA ALA A 154 10.42 -5.45 -18.44
C ALA A 154 10.18 -4.77 -19.80
N GLU A 155 9.51 -5.47 -20.74
CA GLU A 155 9.14 -4.92 -22.05
C GLU A 155 8.13 -3.76 -21.91
N GLN A 156 7.12 -3.91 -21.04
CA GLN A 156 6.16 -2.83 -20.76
C GLN A 156 6.86 -1.63 -20.14
N LEU A 157 7.82 -1.83 -19.25
CA LEU A 157 8.61 -0.76 -18.65
C LEU A 157 9.45 -0.04 -19.69
N GLU A 158 10.22 -0.77 -20.53
CA GLU A 158 11.04 -0.19 -21.59
C GLU A 158 10.20 0.68 -22.53
N ASN A 159 9.03 0.19 -22.94
CA ASN A 159 8.11 0.91 -23.81
C ASN A 159 7.46 2.15 -23.16
N ALA A 160 7.38 2.21 -21.84
CA ALA A 160 6.77 3.31 -21.12
C ALA A 160 7.76 4.45 -20.80
N ILE A 161 9.06 4.18 -20.84
CA ILE A 161 10.09 5.19 -20.53
C ILE A 161 10.21 6.18 -21.70
N THR A 162 10.21 7.46 -21.36
CA THR A 162 10.42 8.59 -22.28
C THR A 162 11.51 9.51 -21.71
N GLU A 163 11.93 10.51 -22.47
CA GLU A 163 12.85 11.56 -22.01
C GLU A 163 12.31 12.37 -20.81
N LYS A 164 11.01 12.30 -20.53
CA LYS A 164 10.35 12.96 -19.40
C LYS A 164 10.20 12.07 -18.19
N THR A 165 10.49 10.78 -18.33
CA THR A 165 10.31 9.83 -17.23
C THR A 165 11.30 10.12 -16.11
N LYS A 166 10.78 10.42 -14.93
CA LYS A 166 11.57 10.73 -13.74
C LYS A 166 11.56 9.62 -12.70
N MET A 167 10.46 8.87 -12.61
CA MET A 167 10.28 7.89 -11.55
C MET A 167 9.41 6.73 -12.00
N LEU A 168 9.72 5.54 -11.46
CA LEU A 168 8.83 4.39 -11.39
C LEU A 168 8.38 4.24 -9.94
N ILE A 169 7.07 4.10 -9.68
CA ILE A 169 6.55 3.70 -8.36
C ILE A 169 6.20 2.22 -8.43
N LEU A 170 6.92 1.40 -7.67
CA LEU A 170 6.76 -0.05 -7.63
C LEU A 170 6.31 -0.49 -6.24
N CYS A 171 5.21 -1.26 -6.14
CA CYS A 171 4.70 -1.79 -4.87
C CYS A 171 4.74 -3.32 -4.87
N SER A 172 5.55 -3.90 -3.99
CA SER A 172 5.64 -5.36 -3.83
C SER A 172 5.95 -5.71 -2.36
N PRO A 173 5.12 -6.53 -1.71
CA PRO A 173 3.81 -7.05 -2.13
C PRO A 173 2.78 -5.94 -2.39
N SER A 174 1.91 -6.16 -3.39
CA SER A 174 1.06 -5.12 -3.95
C SER A 174 -0.25 -4.88 -3.16
N ASN A 175 -0.64 -3.64 -3.07
CA ASN A 175 -2.00 -3.19 -2.83
C ASN A 175 -2.52 -2.56 -4.15
N PRO A 176 -3.54 -3.16 -4.83
CA PRO A 176 -4.64 -3.96 -4.26
C PRO A 176 -4.55 -5.47 -4.48
N THR A 177 -3.59 -6.00 -5.22
CA THR A 177 -3.66 -7.34 -5.82
C THR A 177 -3.11 -8.48 -4.94
N GLY A 178 -2.24 -8.14 -4.00
CA GLY A 178 -1.46 -9.12 -3.25
C GLY A 178 -0.38 -9.83 -4.06
N SER A 179 -0.14 -9.41 -5.31
CA SER A 179 0.91 -9.95 -6.15
C SER A 179 2.29 -9.59 -5.63
N VAL A 180 3.26 -10.47 -5.82
CA VAL A 180 4.65 -10.28 -5.39
C VAL A 180 5.56 -10.50 -6.59
N TYR A 181 6.41 -9.54 -6.88
CA TYR A 181 7.44 -9.70 -7.91
C TYR A 181 8.49 -10.71 -7.44
N SER A 182 8.82 -11.67 -8.30
CA SER A 182 9.93 -12.60 -8.05
C SER A 182 11.28 -11.89 -8.21
N LYS A 183 12.35 -12.53 -7.73
CA LYS A 183 13.70 -12.03 -7.92
C LYS A 183 14.03 -11.86 -9.41
N GLU A 184 13.64 -12.83 -10.23
CA GLU A 184 13.89 -12.82 -11.67
C GLU A 184 13.13 -11.69 -12.37
N GLU A 185 11.88 -11.44 -11.98
CA GLU A 185 11.08 -10.33 -12.51
C GLU A 185 11.69 -8.98 -12.12
N LEU A 186 12.12 -8.82 -10.85
CA LEU A 186 12.81 -7.60 -10.40
C LEU A 186 14.16 -7.40 -11.09
N ALA A 187 14.94 -8.47 -11.30
CA ALA A 187 16.17 -8.42 -12.05
C ALA A 187 15.95 -7.96 -13.50
N ALA A 188 14.88 -8.45 -14.16
CA ALA A 188 14.55 -8.02 -15.50
C ALA A 188 14.16 -6.52 -15.58
N LEU A 189 13.39 -6.02 -14.60
CA LEU A 189 13.09 -4.59 -14.48
C LEU A 189 14.38 -3.77 -14.22
N ALA A 190 15.27 -4.27 -13.37
CA ALA A 190 16.53 -3.62 -13.06
C ALA A 190 17.43 -3.48 -14.29
N GLU A 191 17.49 -4.48 -15.17
CA GLU A 191 18.26 -4.41 -16.43
C GLU A 191 17.75 -3.32 -17.39
N VAL A 192 16.45 -3.05 -17.39
CA VAL A 192 15.89 -1.90 -18.12
C VAL A 192 16.31 -0.59 -17.45
N LEU A 193 16.12 -0.47 -16.14
CA LEU A 193 16.40 0.76 -15.38
C LEU A 193 17.87 1.16 -15.39
N LYS A 194 18.80 0.20 -15.46
CA LYS A 194 20.26 0.48 -15.58
C LYS A 194 20.62 1.22 -16.87
N LYS A 195 19.81 1.11 -17.91
CA LYS A 195 19.99 1.88 -19.15
C LYS A 195 19.50 3.32 -19.02
N HIS A 196 18.71 3.59 -17.97
CA HIS A 196 18.06 4.87 -17.69
C HIS A 196 18.39 5.36 -16.27
N PRO A 197 19.64 5.74 -15.98
CA PRO A 197 20.09 6.12 -14.64
C PRO A 197 19.41 7.38 -14.08
N GLU A 198 18.73 8.16 -14.94
CA GLU A 198 17.92 9.33 -14.58
C GLU A 198 16.54 8.96 -14.02
N VAL A 199 16.08 7.72 -14.20
CA VAL A 199 14.78 7.23 -13.73
C VAL A 199 14.94 6.58 -12.36
N PHE A 200 14.41 7.20 -11.31
CA PHE A 200 14.46 6.67 -9.96
C PHE A 200 13.33 5.68 -9.70
N VAL A 201 13.56 4.71 -8.82
CA VAL A 201 12.54 3.76 -8.38
C VAL A 201 12.12 4.10 -6.95
N LEU A 202 10.85 4.38 -6.74
CA LEU A 202 10.24 4.42 -5.42
C LEU A 202 9.63 3.04 -5.14
N ALA A 203 10.36 2.22 -4.40
CA ALA A 203 9.94 0.86 -4.02
C ALA A 203 9.12 0.93 -2.72
N ASP A 204 7.80 0.81 -2.81
CA ASP A 204 6.92 0.72 -1.64
C ASP A 204 6.84 -0.73 -1.18
N GLU A 205 7.56 -1.03 -0.10
CA GLU A 205 7.73 -2.36 0.47
C GLU A 205 7.01 -2.52 1.82
N ILE A 206 5.98 -1.71 2.07
CA ILE A 206 5.26 -1.67 3.36
C ILE A 206 4.66 -3.01 3.78
N TYR A 207 4.49 -3.95 2.85
CA TYR A 207 3.96 -5.30 3.08
C TYR A 207 5.04 -6.39 3.09
N GLU A 208 6.33 -6.07 3.12
CA GLU A 208 7.43 -7.05 2.99
C GLU A 208 7.34 -8.24 3.96
N HIS A 209 6.88 -8.04 5.20
CA HIS A 209 6.70 -9.11 6.19
C HIS A 209 5.38 -9.89 6.02
N ILE A 210 4.45 -9.39 5.22
CA ILE A 210 3.21 -10.09 4.88
C ILE A 210 3.40 -10.69 3.50
N ASN A 211 4.30 -11.67 3.42
CA ASN A 211 4.71 -12.38 2.22
C ASN A 211 4.58 -13.87 2.47
N TYR A 212 3.86 -14.58 1.59
CA TYR A 212 3.50 -15.98 1.77
C TYR A 212 4.37 -16.93 0.94
N ILE A 213 5.23 -16.39 0.08
CA ILE A 213 6.09 -17.19 -0.82
C ILE A 213 7.57 -17.19 -0.41
N GLY A 214 7.85 -16.73 0.81
CA GLY A 214 9.19 -16.73 1.38
C GLY A 214 9.73 -15.35 1.71
N LYS A 215 11.05 -15.21 1.66
CA LYS A 215 11.71 -13.94 1.99
C LYS A 215 11.44 -12.89 0.90
N HIS A 216 11.11 -11.67 1.34
CA HIS A 216 10.99 -10.53 0.43
C HIS A 216 12.30 -10.24 -0.31
N HIS A 217 12.21 -9.97 -1.60
CA HIS A 217 13.32 -9.49 -2.41
C HIS A 217 13.03 -8.04 -2.84
N SER A 218 13.96 -7.14 -2.56
CA SER A 218 13.88 -5.74 -2.95
C SER A 218 14.62 -5.51 -4.27
N ILE A 219 14.09 -4.68 -5.15
CA ILE A 219 14.82 -4.25 -6.36
C ILE A 219 16.13 -3.51 -6.01
N ALA A 220 16.24 -2.96 -4.81
CA ALA A 220 17.49 -2.35 -4.33
C ALA A 220 18.62 -3.37 -4.12
N GLN A 221 18.31 -4.67 -4.03
CA GLN A 221 19.31 -5.75 -3.92
C GLN A 221 19.93 -6.10 -5.27
N GLU A 222 19.34 -5.67 -6.38
CA GLU A 222 19.89 -5.91 -7.70
C GLU A 222 21.20 -5.12 -7.89
N PRO A 223 22.25 -5.74 -8.44
CA PRO A 223 23.55 -5.09 -8.59
C PRO A 223 23.46 -3.75 -9.33
N GLY A 224 24.00 -2.68 -8.72
CA GLY A 224 24.00 -1.33 -9.30
C GLY A 224 22.75 -0.51 -9.05
N MET A 225 21.69 -1.06 -8.44
CA MET A 225 20.41 -0.34 -8.26
C MET A 225 20.34 0.54 -7.01
N LYS A 226 21.22 0.36 -6.02
CA LYS A 226 21.15 1.09 -4.73
C LYS A 226 21.04 2.61 -4.91
N GLU A 227 21.80 3.19 -5.83
CA GLU A 227 21.82 4.63 -6.07
C GLU A 227 20.62 5.16 -6.86
N GLN A 228 19.77 4.26 -7.35
CA GLN A 228 18.60 4.55 -8.15
C GLN A 228 17.28 4.26 -7.41
N VAL A 229 17.34 3.52 -6.29
CA VAL A 229 16.18 3.05 -5.55
C VAL A 229 15.99 3.82 -4.25
N ILE A 230 14.75 4.23 -3.99
CA ILE A 230 14.28 4.77 -2.71
C ILE A 230 13.27 3.77 -2.14
N ILE A 231 13.62 3.11 -1.05
CA ILE A 231 12.72 2.19 -0.35
C ILE A 231 11.80 3.01 0.56
N ALA A 232 10.48 2.84 0.41
CA ALA A 232 9.47 3.32 1.35
C ALA A 232 8.94 2.13 2.16
N ASN A 233 9.00 2.22 3.48
CA ASN A 233 8.53 1.15 4.36
C ASN A 233 8.08 1.72 5.72
N GLY A 234 7.76 0.87 6.69
CA GLY A 234 7.37 1.29 8.03
C GLY A 234 6.71 0.20 8.86
N VAL A 235 6.22 0.58 10.02
CA VAL A 235 5.65 -0.35 11.01
C VAL A 235 4.14 -0.56 10.89
N SER A 236 3.48 0.13 9.97
CA SER A 236 2.00 0.20 9.91
C SER A 236 1.34 -1.17 9.73
N LYS A 237 1.91 -2.06 8.90
CA LYS A 237 1.25 -3.29 8.48
C LYS A 237 1.74 -4.50 9.26
N ALA A 238 3.04 -4.78 9.23
CA ALA A 238 3.64 -5.93 9.91
C ALA A 238 3.44 -5.93 11.43
N TYR A 239 3.38 -4.74 12.04
CA TYR A 239 3.31 -4.58 13.49
C TYR A 239 1.93 -4.09 13.98
N ALA A 240 0.91 -4.07 13.11
CA ALA A 240 -0.42 -3.54 13.44
C ALA A 240 -0.36 -2.13 14.07
N MET A 241 0.38 -1.22 13.43
CA MET A 241 0.67 0.12 13.94
C MET A 241 0.19 1.23 13.00
N THR A 242 -0.93 1.05 12.31
CA THR A 242 -1.44 2.04 11.34
C THR A 242 -1.69 3.40 11.97
N GLY A 243 -2.26 3.43 13.17
CA GLY A 243 -2.57 4.65 13.94
C GLY A 243 -1.36 5.34 14.58
N TRP A 244 -0.21 4.67 14.69
CA TRP A 244 1.01 5.23 15.27
C TRP A 244 1.75 6.17 14.33
N ARG A 245 1.50 6.07 13.02
CA ARG A 245 2.01 6.97 12.00
C ARG A 245 3.53 7.01 11.91
N ILE A 246 4.19 5.87 11.79
CA ILE A 246 5.63 5.76 11.53
C ILE A 246 5.90 4.99 10.25
N GLY A 247 6.67 5.62 9.36
CA GLY A 247 7.27 5.04 8.17
C GLY A 247 8.68 5.58 7.98
N PHE A 248 9.40 5.08 6.99
CA PHE A 248 10.72 5.59 6.65
C PHE A 248 10.97 5.53 5.14
N LEU A 249 11.93 6.33 4.68
CA LEU A 249 12.62 6.17 3.40
C LEU A 249 14.06 5.75 3.66
N ALA A 250 14.58 4.86 2.82
CA ALA A 250 16.00 4.57 2.71
C ALA A 250 16.41 4.69 1.24
N GLY A 251 17.51 5.42 0.96
CA GLY A 251 17.95 5.66 -0.41
C GLY A 251 19.14 6.61 -0.47
N PRO A 252 19.54 7.07 -1.66
CA PRO A 252 20.68 7.96 -1.84
C PRO A 252 20.65 9.18 -0.90
N GLU A 253 21.76 9.46 -0.23
CA GLU A 253 21.83 10.49 0.82
C GLU A 253 21.35 11.87 0.35
N TRP A 254 21.61 12.25 -0.91
CA TRP A 254 21.19 13.53 -1.45
C TRP A 254 19.65 13.62 -1.59
N ILE A 255 18.98 12.51 -1.92
CA ILE A 255 17.52 12.43 -1.98
C ILE A 255 16.95 12.53 -0.55
N ILE A 256 17.53 11.79 0.38
CA ILE A 256 17.12 11.82 1.80
C ILE A 256 17.29 13.24 2.39
N LYS A 257 18.38 13.95 2.04
CA LYS A 257 18.55 15.36 2.41
C LYS A 257 17.46 16.25 1.81
N GLY A 258 17.06 16.01 0.56
CA GLY A 258 15.93 16.70 -0.09
C GLY A 258 14.62 16.47 0.66
N CYS A 259 14.30 15.20 0.97
CA CYS A 259 13.12 14.84 1.76
C CYS A 259 13.15 15.46 3.17
N ASN A 260 14.32 15.49 3.83
CA ASN A 260 14.49 16.12 5.13
C ASN A 260 14.23 17.63 5.08
N LYS A 261 14.73 18.32 4.05
CA LYS A 261 14.46 19.75 3.82
C LYS A 261 12.96 20.02 3.65
N LEU A 262 12.28 19.21 2.82
CA LEU A 262 10.83 19.31 2.59
C LEU A 262 10.06 19.05 3.90
N GLN A 263 10.35 17.93 4.58
CA GLN A 263 9.67 17.57 5.83
C GLN A 263 9.87 18.62 6.93
N GLY A 264 11.05 19.24 7.02
CA GLY A 264 11.34 20.32 7.97
C GLY A 264 10.46 21.56 7.78
N GLN A 265 9.99 21.84 6.55
CA GLN A 265 9.10 22.95 6.24
C GLN A 265 7.61 22.57 6.32
N TYR A 266 7.28 21.28 6.41
CA TYR A 266 5.93 20.78 6.25
C TYR A 266 5.34 20.26 7.56
N THR A 267 6.01 19.31 8.21
CA THR A 267 5.53 18.63 9.43
C THR A 267 6.55 18.61 10.57
N SER A 268 7.81 18.95 10.33
CA SER A 268 8.93 18.68 11.25
C SER A 268 9.13 17.19 11.53
N GLY A 269 9.70 16.85 12.71
CA GLY A 269 9.87 15.48 13.16
C GLY A 269 8.54 14.80 13.49
N THR A 270 8.46 13.50 13.32
CA THR A 270 7.27 12.73 13.70
C THR A 270 7.18 12.51 15.21
N CYS A 271 6.04 12.04 15.70
CA CYS A 271 5.74 11.85 17.11
C CYS A 271 6.83 11.07 17.86
N SER A 272 7.39 11.67 18.91
CA SER A 272 8.51 11.13 19.68
C SER A 272 8.18 9.78 20.33
N VAL A 273 7.01 9.65 20.94
CA VAL A 273 6.53 8.41 21.57
C VAL A 273 6.37 7.30 20.50
N SER A 274 5.79 7.64 19.35
CA SER A 274 5.65 6.68 18.25
C SER A 274 6.99 6.22 17.68
N GLN A 275 8.00 7.10 17.67
CA GLN A 275 9.36 6.72 17.25
C GLN A 275 9.99 5.71 18.21
N LYS A 276 9.81 5.86 19.53
CA LYS A 276 10.32 4.90 20.54
C LYS A 276 9.59 3.55 20.43
N ALA A 277 8.29 3.57 20.13
CA ALA A 277 7.53 2.36 19.84
C ALA A 277 8.03 1.65 18.56
N ALA A 278 8.32 2.40 17.50
CA ALA A 278 8.84 1.85 16.25
C ALA A 278 10.28 1.32 16.40
N GLU A 279 11.12 1.95 17.22
CA GLU A 279 12.44 1.43 17.59
C GLU A 279 12.31 0.05 18.25
N ALA A 280 11.38 -0.08 19.21
CA ALA A 280 11.08 -1.36 19.85
C ALA A 280 10.55 -2.40 18.84
N ALA A 281 9.71 -2.00 17.89
CA ALA A 281 9.21 -2.88 16.84
C ALA A 281 10.33 -3.53 16.02
N TYR A 282 11.39 -2.77 15.69
CA TYR A 282 12.52 -3.30 14.91
C TYR A 282 13.60 -4.02 15.75
N THR A 283 13.64 -3.82 17.07
CA THR A 283 14.74 -4.32 17.90
C THR A 283 14.34 -5.44 18.86
N LEU A 284 13.05 -5.57 19.16
CA LEU A 284 12.55 -6.60 20.09
C LEU A 284 12.12 -7.88 19.35
N ASP A 285 11.53 -8.80 20.10
CA ASP A 285 11.04 -10.08 19.57
C ASP A 285 10.05 -9.92 18.42
N GLN A 286 10.24 -10.68 17.34
CA GLN A 286 9.46 -10.64 16.11
C GLN A 286 8.38 -11.73 16.01
N SER A 287 8.20 -12.55 17.06
CA SER A 287 7.25 -13.68 17.03
C SER A 287 5.82 -13.25 16.68
N ALA A 288 5.37 -12.11 17.20
CA ALA A 288 4.04 -11.57 16.90
C ALA A 288 3.86 -11.20 15.42
N VAL A 289 4.91 -10.80 14.73
CA VAL A 289 4.86 -10.51 13.27
C VAL A 289 4.63 -11.80 12.49
N GLU A 290 5.34 -12.87 12.86
CA GLU A 290 5.17 -14.19 12.23
C GLU A 290 3.79 -14.79 12.54
N GLU A 291 3.28 -14.68 13.76
CA GLU A 291 1.93 -15.11 14.12
C GLU A 291 0.86 -14.42 13.27
N MET A 292 0.97 -13.10 13.07
CA MET A 292 0.08 -12.33 12.20
C MET A 292 0.21 -12.76 10.73
N ARG A 293 1.44 -12.98 10.24
CA ARG A 293 1.68 -13.46 8.87
C ARG A 293 1.00 -14.80 8.63
N VAL A 294 1.16 -15.76 9.55
CA VAL A 294 0.53 -17.09 9.46
C VAL A 294 -1.00 -16.97 9.46
N ALA A 295 -1.56 -16.10 10.31
CA ALA A 295 -3.00 -15.86 10.34
C ALA A 295 -3.50 -15.25 9.02
N PHE A 296 -2.80 -14.28 8.44
CA PHE A 296 -3.14 -13.71 7.13
C PHE A 296 -3.04 -14.74 6.00
N GLU A 297 -2.03 -15.62 6.02
CA GLU A 297 -1.91 -16.68 5.03
C GLU A 297 -3.08 -17.68 5.10
N ARG A 298 -3.49 -18.08 6.30
CA ARG A 298 -4.67 -18.92 6.51
C ARG A 298 -5.95 -18.23 5.98
N ARG A 299 -6.15 -16.95 6.30
CA ARG A 299 -7.28 -16.16 5.83
C ARG A 299 -7.28 -15.96 4.31
N ARG A 300 -6.09 -15.77 3.70
CA ARG A 300 -5.91 -15.77 2.25
C ARG A 300 -6.43 -17.06 1.64
N ASN A 301 -6.02 -18.20 2.18
CA ASN A 301 -6.45 -19.51 1.69
C ASN A 301 -7.98 -19.69 1.83
N LEU A 302 -8.55 -19.23 2.94
CA LEU A 302 -9.99 -19.29 3.20
C LEU A 302 -10.76 -18.44 2.20
N ILE A 303 -10.43 -17.16 2.06
CA ILE A 303 -11.18 -16.25 1.18
C ILE A 303 -11.05 -16.65 -0.29
N VAL A 304 -9.88 -17.09 -0.74
CA VAL A 304 -9.68 -17.56 -2.13
C VAL A 304 -10.53 -18.79 -2.40
N LYS A 305 -10.55 -19.76 -1.47
CA LYS A 305 -11.41 -20.96 -1.60
C LYS A 305 -12.88 -20.57 -1.76
N LEU A 306 -13.38 -19.72 -0.87
CA LEU A 306 -14.79 -19.33 -0.86
C LEU A 306 -15.16 -18.45 -2.06
N ALA A 307 -14.31 -17.50 -2.45
CA ALA A 307 -14.56 -16.61 -3.58
C ALA A 307 -14.61 -17.36 -4.91
N LYS A 308 -13.82 -18.44 -5.09
CA LYS A 308 -13.89 -19.33 -6.26
C LYS A 308 -15.22 -20.07 -6.40
N GLU A 309 -15.99 -20.18 -5.34
CA GLU A 309 -17.34 -20.79 -5.35
C GLU A 309 -18.44 -19.78 -5.72
N VAL A 310 -18.11 -18.50 -5.92
CA VAL A 310 -19.03 -17.46 -6.33
C VAL A 310 -19.08 -17.43 -7.87
N PRO A 311 -20.20 -17.82 -8.50
CA PRO A 311 -20.29 -17.86 -9.97
C PRO A 311 -19.98 -16.47 -10.58
N GLY A 312 -19.18 -16.44 -11.63
CA GLY A 312 -18.85 -15.22 -12.36
C GLY A 312 -17.70 -14.37 -11.76
N LEU A 313 -17.10 -14.76 -10.63
CA LEU A 313 -15.84 -14.17 -10.17
C LEU A 313 -14.65 -14.98 -10.71
N GLU A 314 -13.68 -14.30 -11.28
CA GLU A 314 -12.35 -14.88 -11.56
C GLU A 314 -11.39 -14.44 -10.45
N VAL A 315 -10.78 -15.41 -9.77
CA VAL A 315 -10.07 -15.16 -8.50
C VAL A 315 -8.58 -15.45 -8.65
N ASN A 316 -7.74 -14.43 -8.43
CA ASN A 316 -6.29 -14.57 -8.34
C ASN A 316 -5.87 -15.25 -7.03
N MET A 317 -4.58 -15.62 -6.93
CA MET A 317 -3.97 -16.14 -5.70
C MET A 317 -2.98 -15.10 -5.16
N PRO A 318 -3.36 -14.28 -4.17
CA PRO A 318 -2.45 -13.33 -3.55
C PRO A 318 -1.24 -14.04 -2.93
N GLN A 319 -0.05 -13.51 -3.19
CA GLN A 319 1.21 -14.03 -2.68
C GLN A 319 1.74 -13.24 -1.47
N GLY A 320 1.12 -12.07 -1.21
CA GLY A 320 1.45 -11.21 -0.08
C GLY A 320 0.34 -10.21 0.23
N ALA A 321 0.61 -9.28 1.14
CA ALA A 321 -0.36 -8.33 1.70
C ALA A 321 -1.60 -9.04 2.30
N PHE A 322 -2.74 -8.38 2.36
CA PHE A 322 -3.99 -8.98 2.85
C PHE A 322 -5.20 -8.55 2.01
N TYR A 323 -5.01 -8.56 0.68
CA TYR A 323 -6.04 -8.18 -0.29
C TYR A 323 -6.30 -9.28 -1.30
N LEU A 324 -7.56 -9.42 -1.68
CA LEU A 324 -8.02 -10.17 -2.84
C LEU A 324 -8.55 -9.19 -3.88
N PHE A 325 -8.21 -9.41 -5.15
CA PHE A 325 -8.57 -8.51 -6.25
C PHE A 325 -9.16 -9.30 -7.44
N PRO A 326 -10.36 -9.88 -7.27
CA PRO A 326 -10.99 -10.70 -8.31
C PRO A 326 -11.63 -9.85 -9.39
N LYS A 327 -11.75 -10.42 -10.62
CA LYS A 327 -12.57 -9.86 -11.68
C LYS A 327 -14.05 -10.00 -11.35
N CYS A 328 -14.82 -8.95 -11.68
CA CYS A 328 -16.28 -8.90 -11.53
C CYS A 328 -17.02 -8.43 -12.79
N ASN A 329 -16.31 -8.22 -13.91
CA ASN A 329 -16.87 -7.69 -15.15
C ASN A 329 -17.96 -8.57 -15.78
N SER A 330 -18.04 -9.85 -15.43
CA SER A 330 -19.14 -10.75 -15.84
C SER A 330 -20.52 -10.32 -15.32
N TYR A 331 -20.55 -9.40 -14.35
CA TYR A 331 -21.77 -8.82 -13.80
C TYR A 331 -22.16 -7.49 -14.43
N PHE A 332 -21.32 -6.92 -15.29
CA PHE A 332 -21.63 -5.67 -15.97
C PHE A 332 -22.78 -5.86 -16.96
N GLY A 333 -23.72 -4.92 -16.95
CA GLY A 333 -24.98 -5.02 -17.69
C GLY A 333 -26.10 -5.78 -16.99
N LYS A 334 -25.82 -6.46 -15.85
CA LYS A 334 -26.84 -7.16 -15.07
C LYS A 334 -27.56 -6.23 -14.11
N SER A 335 -28.81 -6.61 -13.73
CA SER A 335 -29.65 -5.85 -12.80
C SER A 335 -30.46 -6.79 -11.91
N ASN A 336 -30.82 -6.33 -10.72
CA ASN A 336 -31.85 -6.98 -9.89
C ASN A 336 -33.26 -6.41 -10.14
N GLY A 337 -33.47 -5.56 -11.17
CA GLY A 337 -34.69 -4.87 -11.50
C GLY A 337 -34.77 -3.45 -10.95
N GLU A 338 -33.99 -3.12 -9.92
CA GLU A 338 -33.93 -1.77 -9.32
C GLU A 338 -32.58 -1.09 -9.60
N LYS A 339 -31.49 -1.88 -9.56
CA LYS A 339 -30.12 -1.40 -9.71
C LYS A 339 -29.42 -2.15 -10.84
N ALA A 340 -28.82 -1.41 -11.77
CA ALA A 340 -27.95 -1.95 -12.81
C ALA A 340 -26.49 -1.77 -12.43
N ILE A 341 -25.66 -2.75 -12.76
CA ILE A 341 -24.20 -2.74 -12.54
C ILE A 341 -23.52 -2.42 -13.87
N ASN A 342 -22.98 -1.23 -14.02
CA ASN A 342 -22.33 -0.78 -15.25
C ASN A 342 -20.79 -0.83 -15.17
N ASN A 343 -20.24 -0.82 -13.98
CA ASN A 343 -18.80 -0.77 -13.69
C ASN A 343 -18.49 -1.32 -12.30
N SER A 344 -17.22 -1.39 -11.93
CA SER A 344 -16.78 -1.91 -10.62
C SER A 344 -17.20 -1.04 -9.44
N THR A 345 -17.40 0.26 -9.65
CA THR A 345 -17.91 1.16 -8.59
C THR A 345 -19.37 0.85 -8.29
N ASP A 346 -20.22 0.67 -9.33
CA ASP A 346 -21.63 0.22 -9.16
C ASP A 346 -21.68 -1.15 -8.48
N PHE A 347 -20.78 -2.06 -8.87
CA PHE A 347 -20.64 -3.38 -8.25
C PHE A 347 -20.34 -3.30 -6.76
N ALA A 348 -19.36 -2.49 -6.36
CA ALA A 348 -19.00 -2.31 -4.95
C ALA A 348 -20.13 -1.65 -4.15
N MET A 349 -20.85 -0.71 -4.75
CA MET A 349 -22.03 -0.09 -4.14
C MET A 349 -23.19 -1.08 -3.99
N TYR A 350 -23.41 -1.91 -5.00
CA TYR A 350 -24.42 -2.98 -4.93
C TYR A 350 -24.11 -3.96 -3.78
N LEU A 351 -22.86 -4.38 -3.63
CA LEU A 351 -22.44 -5.24 -2.51
C LEU A 351 -22.65 -4.58 -1.14
N LEU A 352 -22.38 -3.27 -1.03
CA LEU A 352 -22.62 -2.55 0.21
C LEU A 352 -24.12 -2.51 0.58
N GLU A 353 -24.98 -2.21 -0.39
CA GLU A 353 -26.39 -1.97 -0.16
C GLU A 353 -27.22 -3.27 -0.05
N GLU A 354 -26.89 -4.30 -0.85
CA GLU A 354 -27.66 -5.55 -0.92
C GLU A 354 -27.06 -6.69 -0.09
N ALA A 355 -25.73 -6.73 0.01
CA ALA A 355 -25.03 -7.75 0.79
C ALA A 355 -24.58 -7.25 2.17
N HIS A 356 -24.62 -5.92 2.40
CA HIS A 356 -24.03 -5.28 3.58
C HIS A 356 -22.55 -5.64 3.76
N VAL A 357 -21.83 -5.70 2.64
CA VAL A 357 -20.37 -5.93 2.61
C VAL A 357 -19.70 -4.77 1.88
N ALA A 358 -18.87 -4.02 2.61
CA ALA A 358 -18.12 -2.91 2.04
C ALA A 358 -16.86 -3.42 1.33
N THR A 359 -16.72 -3.13 0.05
CA THR A 359 -15.57 -3.44 -0.82
C THR A 359 -15.16 -2.18 -1.57
N VAL A 360 -14.15 -2.23 -2.45
CA VAL A 360 -13.75 -1.05 -3.24
C VAL A 360 -13.67 -1.43 -4.72
N GLY A 361 -14.34 -0.68 -5.58
CA GLY A 361 -14.28 -0.89 -7.03
C GLY A 361 -12.88 -0.72 -7.60
N GLY A 362 -12.55 -1.50 -8.60
CA GLY A 362 -11.25 -1.55 -9.24
C GLY A 362 -10.90 -0.31 -10.05
N ASP A 363 -11.91 0.47 -10.49
CA ASP A 363 -11.72 1.79 -11.12
C ASP A 363 -10.75 2.67 -10.32
N ALA A 364 -10.88 2.64 -8.98
CA ALA A 364 -10.04 3.43 -8.08
C ALA A 364 -8.57 3.01 -8.09
N PHE A 365 -8.29 1.78 -8.50
CA PHE A 365 -6.96 1.18 -8.56
C PHE A 365 -6.41 1.09 -9.99
N GLY A 366 -7.15 1.60 -10.98
CA GLY A 366 -6.76 1.59 -12.39
C GLY A 366 -7.06 0.30 -13.15
N ASP A 367 -7.87 -0.61 -12.59
CA ASP A 367 -8.39 -1.79 -13.28
C ASP A 367 -9.90 -1.89 -13.07
N PRO A 368 -10.70 -1.41 -14.05
CA PRO A 368 -12.15 -1.34 -13.92
C PRO A 368 -12.85 -2.70 -13.89
N ASP A 369 -12.21 -3.78 -14.31
CA ASP A 369 -12.81 -5.11 -14.38
C ASP A 369 -12.84 -5.85 -13.04
N CYS A 370 -12.09 -5.34 -12.05
CA CYS A 370 -11.87 -5.96 -10.77
C CYS A 370 -12.50 -5.17 -9.60
N PHE A 371 -12.43 -5.75 -8.39
CA PHE A 371 -12.74 -5.06 -7.14
C PHE A 371 -11.85 -5.58 -6.01
N ARG A 372 -11.61 -4.77 -4.98
CA ARG A 372 -10.75 -5.14 -3.87
C ARG A 372 -11.54 -5.53 -2.63
N MET A 373 -11.18 -6.67 -2.03
CA MET A 373 -11.55 -7.08 -0.68
C MET A 373 -10.30 -7.19 0.21
N SER A 374 -10.36 -6.63 1.42
CA SER A 374 -9.37 -6.89 2.46
C SER A 374 -9.80 -8.10 3.30
N TYR A 375 -8.90 -9.06 3.48
CA TYR A 375 -9.13 -10.18 4.40
C TYR A 375 -8.45 -10.00 5.77
N ALA A 376 -8.09 -8.77 6.11
CA ALA A 376 -7.66 -8.40 7.44
C ALA A 376 -8.88 -8.26 8.37
N THR A 377 -9.56 -9.36 8.61
CA THR A 377 -10.74 -9.49 9.49
C THR A 377 -10.83 -10.94 9.98
N SER A 378 -11.77 -11.26 10.88
CA SER A 378 -11.92 -12.62 11.41
C SER A 378 -12.35 -13.64 10.35
N ASP A 379 -12.07 -14.92 10.59
CA ASP A 379 -12.48 -16.00 9.70
C ASP A 379 -14.00 -16.06 9.54
N GLU A 380 -14.75 -15.81 10.62
CA GLU A 380 -16.21 -15.75 10.63
C GLU A 380 -16.74 -14.64 9.73
N ASN A 381 -16.13 -13.45 9.79
CA ASN A 381 -16.48 -12.33 8.91
C ASN A 381 -16.19 -12.65 7.44
N ILE A 382 -15.09 -13.35 7.14
CA ILE A 382 -14.76 -13.76 5.77
C ILE A 382 -15.83 -14.72 5.24
N VAL A 383 -16.20 -15.75 6.02
CA VAL A 383 -17.21 -16.74 5.63
C VAL A 383 -18.56 -16.06 5.39
N GLU A 384 -19.01 -15.23 6.33
CA GLU A 384 -20.30 -14.57 6.25
C GLU A 384 -20.32 -13.53 5.11
N ALA A 385 -19.24 -12.77 4.90
CA ALA A 385 -19.16 -11.80 3.81
C ALA A 385 -19.28 -12.48 2.44
N ILE A 386 -18.55 -13.56 2.18
CA ILE A 386 -18.62 -14.26 0.90
C ILE A 386 -19.98 -14.91 0.69
N LYS A 387 -20.61 -15.45 1.75
CA LYS A 387 -21.97 -15.97 1.68
C LYS A 387 -22.95 -14.87 1.27
N ARG A 388 -22.93 -13.70 1.93
CA ARG A 388 -23.81 -12.55 1.59
C ARG A 388 -23.57 -12.05 0.17
N ILE A 389 -22.32 -11.97 -0.26
CA ILE A 389 -21.94 -11.62 -1.65
C ILE A 389 -22.58 -12.60 -2.63
N LYS A 390 -22.41 -13.91 -2.41
CA LYS A 390 -22.95 -14.96 -3.28
C LYS A 390 -24.48 -14.89 -3.38
N GLU A 391 -25.18 -14.66 -2.26
CA GLU A 391 -26.63 -14.52 -2.21
C GLU A 391 -27.11 -13.25 -2.96
N ALA A 392 -26.45 -12.12 -2.77
CA ALA A 392 -26.79 -10.88 -3.46
C ALA A 392 -26.56 -10.98 -4.97
N LEU A 393 -25.40 -11.51 -5.39
CA LEU A 393 -25.07 -11.69 -6.80
C LEU A 393 -25.98 -12.70 -7.51
N GLY A 394 -26.54 -13.67 -6.78
CA GLY A 394 -27.54 -14.61 -7.31
C GLY A 394 -28.88 -13.98 -7.68
N LYS A 395 -29.17 -12.74 -7.25
CA LYS A 395 -30.38 -12.00 -7.61
C LYS A 395 -30.27 -11.25 -8.95
N LEU A 396 -29.04 -11.13 -9.48
CA LEU A 396 -28.77 -10.41 -10.72
C LEU A 396 -29.11 -11.26 -11.96
N LYS A 397 -29.78 -10.63 -12.92
CA LYS A 397 -30.21 -11.23 -14.19
C LYS A 397 -29.61 -10.50 -15.38
#